data_11aebd984059a5a09a1f3b05dad5a8ad
#
_entry.id   11aebd984059a5a09a1f3b05dad5a8ad
#
_cell.length_a   1.000
_cell.length_b   1.000
_cell.length_c   1.000
_cell.angle_alpha   90.00
_cell.angle_beta   90.00
_cell.angle_gamma   90.00
#
_symmetry.space_group_name_H-M   'P 1'
#
loop_
_entity.id
_entity.type
_entity.pdbx_description
1 polymer ?
#
loop_
_entity_poly.entity_id
_entity_poly.type
_entity_poly.pdbx_seq_one_letter_code
_entity_poly.pdbx_strand_id
1 'polypeptide(L)'
;MSSRPPLQVVFDCKDPDSLARFYAEALHYKLQDPPEGYETWEQWLKEHGVPEAEWNSASAIVDPSAKGPRIYFQQMDTPKLGKNRLHIDMNLSEGSRVDHEARKKQVDSEVDRIVSLGARKDHELDENGEYCVIMLDPEGNEFCVQ
;
A
#
# COMPACT_ATOMS: atom_id res chain seq x y z
N MET A 1 11.01 -24.02 -19.10
CA MET A 1 11.19 -22.66 -18.54
C MET A 1 10.72 -22.64 -17.10
N SER A 2 11.56 -22.28 -16.16
CA SER A 2 11.10 -22.06 -14.79
C SER A 2 10.27 -20.76 -14.78
N SER A 3 8.98 -20.86 -14.48
CA SER A 3 8.16 -19.68 -14.24
C SER A 3 8.66 -18.98 -12.98
N ARG A 4 8.88 -17.67 -13.06
CA ARG A 4 9.22 -16.87 -11.89
C ARG A 4 8.06 -16.95 -10.87
N PRO A 5 8.34 -17.28 -9.61
CA PRO A 5 7.29 -17.35 -8.61
C PRO A 5 6.63 -15.96 -8.44
N PRO A 6 5.31 -15.89 -8.27
CA PRO A 6 4.64 -14.64 -7.98
C PRO A 6 5.10 -14.09 -6.62
N LEU A 7 5.32 -12.78 -6.57
CA LEU A 7 5.69 -12.08 -5.34
C LEU A 7 4.43 -11.58 -4.64
N GLN A 8 4.38 -11.73 -3.33
CA GLN A 8 3.36 -11.12 -2.46
C GLN A 8 4.06 -10.31 -1.37
N VAL A 9 3.52 -9.12 -1.09
CA VAL A 9 3.96 -8.29 0.03
C VAL A 9 2.97 -8.46 1.18
N VAL A 10 3.48 -8.57 2.42
CA VAL A 10 2.65 -8.68 3.63
C VAL A 10 3.00 -7.53 4.57
N PHE A 11 1.97 -6.80 5.00
CA PHE A 11 2.05 -5.84 6.10
C PHE A 11 1.51 -6.47 7.37
N ASP A 12 2.30 -6.46 8.42
CA ASP A 12 1.80 -6.63 9.77
C ASP A 12 1.27 -5.28 10.26
N CYS A 13 0.02 -5.23 10.70
CA CYS A 13 -0.66 -3.97 11.02
C CYS A 13 -1.70 -4.15 12.12
N LYS A 14 -2.14 -3.05 12.68
CA LYS A 14 -3.17 -3.05 13.72
C LYS A 14 -4.58 -3.17 13.14
N ASP A 15 -4.85 -2.48 12.03
CA ASP A 15 -6.15 -2.40 11.38
C ASP A 15 -6.03 -2.74 9.88
N PRO A 16 -6.13 -4.03 9.51
CA PRO A 16 -6.01 -4.49 8.14
C PRO A 16 -6.96 -3.83 7.15
N ASP A 17 -8.23 -3.66 7.48
CA ASP A 17 -9.20 -3.05 6.58
C ASP A 17 -8.86 -1.58 6.28
N SER A 18 -8.58 -0.81 7.30
CA SER A 18 -8.23 0.61 7.16
C SER A 18 -6.93 0.80 6.36
N LEU A 19 -5.90 0.03 6.67
CA LEU A 19 -4.62 0.13 5.98
C LEU A 19 -4.71 -0.36 4.53
N ALA A 20 -5.46 -1.43 4.28
CA ALA A 20 -5.72 -1.93 2.92
C ALA A 20 -6.43 -0.89 2.05
N ARG A 21 -7.45 -0.22 2.58
CA ARG A 21 -8.15 0.87 1.86
C ARG A 21 -7.24 2.03 1.54
N PHE A 22 -6.38 2.42 2.49
CA PHE A 22 -5.38 3.46 2.24
C PHE A 22 -4.47 3.10 1.06
N TYR A 23 -3.85 1.92 1.08
CA TYR A 23 -2.95 1.50 0.00
C TYR A 23 -3.67 1.20 -1.32
N ALA A 24 -4.91 0.74 -1.29
CA ALA A 24 -5.72 0.59 -2.50
C ALA A 24 -5.87 1.93 -3.23
N GLU A 25 -6.24 2.98 -2.52
CA GLU A 25 -6.35 4.34 -3.08
C GLU A 25 -4.98 4.91 -3.47
N ALA A 26 -3.97 4.78 -2.61
CA ALA A 26 -2.64 5.33 -2.86
C ALA A 26 -1.97 4.73 -4.09
N LEU A 27 -2.10 3.41 -4.29
CA LEU A 27 -1.47 2.66 -5.38
C LEU A 27 -2.36 2.46 -6.61
N HIS A 28 -3.60 2.95 -6.58
CA HIS A 28 -4.63 2.65 -7.60
C HIS A 28 -4.89 1.13 -7.73
N TYR A 29 -4.82 0.44 -6.63
CA TYR A 29 -5.23 -0.95 -6.47
C TYR A 29 -6.71 -1.02 -6.09
N LYS A 30 -7.25 -2.22 -6.01
CA LYS A 30 -8.59 -2.47 -5.47
C LYS A 30 -8.52 -3.46 -4.31
N LEU A 31 -9.50 -3.38 -3.41
CA LEU A 31 -9.71 -4.45 -2.43
C LEU A 31 -9.98 -5.75 -3.18
N GLN A 32 -9.43 -6.85 -2.69
CA GLN A 32 -9.67 -8.16 -3.27
C GLN A 32 -11.15 -8.52 -3.17
N ASP A 33 -11.74 -8.91 -4.30
CA ASP A 33 -13.11 -9.38 -4.35
C ASP A 33 -13.27 -10.65 -3.50
N PRO A 34 -14.47 -10.89 -2.90
CA PRO A 34 -14.75 -12.14 -2.23
C PRO A 34 -14.67 -13.31 -3.22
N PRO A 35 -14.59 -14.56 -2.70
CA PRO A 35 -14.60 -15.74 -3.56
C PRO A 35 -15.85 -15.83 -4.45
N GLU A 36 -15.72 -16.52 -5.58
CA GLU A 36 -16.82 -16.72 -6.51
C GLU A 36 -18.07 -17.28 -5.78
N GLY A 37 -19.22 -16.71 -6.09
CA GLY A 37 -20.50 -17.08 -5.47
C GLY A 37 -20.89 -16.23 -4.26
N TYR A 38 -20.06 -15.27 -3.85
CA TYR A 38 -20.34 -14.35 -2.75
C TYR A 38 -20.32 -12.91 -3.22
N GLU A 39 -21.28 -12.11 -2.78
CA GLU A 39 -21.31 -10.67 -3.08
C GLU A 39 -20.39 -9.85 -2.17
N THR A 40 -20.19 -10.31 -0.91
CA THR A 40 -19.37 -9.62 0.09
C THR A 40 -18.52 -10.60 0.88
N TRP A 41 -17.41 -10.11 1.43
CA TRP A 41 -16.58 -10.85 2.38
C TRP A 41 -17.33 -11.20 3.65
N GLU A 42 -18.18 -10.32 4.13
CA GLU A 42 -19.01 -10.53 5.33
C GLU A 42 -19.93 -11.74 5.16
N GLN A 43 -20.56 -11.88 3.99
CA GLN A 43 -21.37 -13.04 3.67
C GLN A 43 -20.53 -14.33 3.73
N TRP A 44 -19.36 -14.33 3.10
CA TRP A 44 -18.46 -15.49 3.10
C TRP A 44 -18.00 -15.85 4.50
N LEU A 45 -17.55 -14.87 5.29
CA LEU A 45 -17.07 -15.06 6.67
C LEU A 45 -18.17 -15.64 7.56
N LYS A 46 -19.38 -15.11 7.45
CA LYS A 46 -20.54 -15.57 8.21
C LYS A 46 -20.90 -17.02 7.89
N GLU A 47 -20.91 -17.36 6.60
CA GLU A 47 -21.24 -18.74 6.17
C GLU A 47 -20.15 -19.74 6.57
N HIS A 48 -18.89 -19.29 6.71
CA HIS A 48 -17.78 -20.13 7.18
C HIS A 48 -17.61 -20.13 8.70
N GLY A 49 -18.54 -19.52 9.43
CA GLY A 49 -18.55 -19.54 10.89
C GLY A 49 -17.45 -18.74 11.56
N VAL A 50 -16.87 -17.74 10.84
CA VAL A 50 -15.86 -16.85 11.42
C VAL A 50 -16.53 -15.87 12.36
N PRO A 51 -16.12 -15.79 13.65
CA PRO A 51 -16.66 -14.80 14.59
C PRO A 51 -16.51 -13.37 14.07
N GLU A 52 -17.52 -12.53 14.27
CA GLU A 52 -17.51 -11.15 13.82
C GLU A 52 -16.28 -10.35 14.34
N ALA A 53 -15.85 -10.64 15.56
CA ALA A 53 -14.66 -10.04 16.15
C ALA A 53 -13.34 -10.33 15.39
N GLU A 54 -13.33 -11.37 14.56
CA GLU A 54 -12.18 -11.79 13.76
C GLU A 54 -12.27 -11.35 12.28
N TRP A 55 -13.35 -10.68 11.87
CA TRP A 55 -13.55 -10.32 10.45
C TRP A 55 -12.49 -9.35 9.94
N ASN A 56 -11.92 -8.52 10.80
CA ASN A 56 -10.83 -7.62 10.46
C ASN A 56 -9.44 -8.17 10.83
N SER A 57 -9.28 -9.48 10.90
CA SER A 57 -7.98 -10.11 11.15
C SER A 57 -7.04 -10.06 9.95
N ALA A 58 -7.60 -9.88 8.75
CA ALA A 58 -6.85 -9.80 7.50
C ALA A 58 -7.61 -9.01 6.43
N SER A 59 -6.87 -8.46 5.49
CA SER A 59 -7.39 -7.85 4.27
C SER A 59 -6.37 -8.01 3.14
N ALA A 60 -6.77 -7.75 1.90
CA ALA A 60 -5.86 -7.80 0.77
C ALA A 60 -6.29 -6.83 -0.33
N ILE A 61 -5.28 -6.36 -1.07
CA ILE A 61 -5.49 -5.56 -2.28
C ILE A 61 -4.77 -6.21 -3.46
N VAL A 62 -5.30 -5.97 -4.63
CA VAL A 62 -4.77 -6.51 -5.89
C VAL A 62 -4.68 -5.41 -6.94
N ASP A 63 -3.66 -5.51 -7.80
CA ASP A 63 -3.55 -4.65 -8.97
C ASP A 63 -4.63 -5.04 -9.99
N PRO A 64 -5.53 -4.12 -10.38
CA PRO A 64 -6.54 -4.39 -11.40
C PRO A 64 -5.95 -4.85 -12.74
N SER A 65 -4.71 -4.43 -13.06
CA SER A 65 -4.00 -4.83 -14.27
C SER A 65 -3.29 -6.17 -14.15
N ALA A 66 -3.27 -6.78 -12.97
CA ALA A 66 -2.58 -8.03 -12.64
C ALA A 66 -1.06 -8.02 -12.91
N LYS A 67 -0.43 -6.85 -12.97
CA LYS A 67 1.02 -6.69 -13.19
C LYS A 67 1.81 -6.57 -11.91
N GLY A 68 1.23 -5.89 -10.90
CA GLY A 68 1.83 -5.70 -9.61
C GLY A 68 1.57 -6.86 -8.64
N PRO A 69 2.34 -6.94 -7.53
CA PRO A 69 2.14 -7.96 -6.52
C PRO A 69 0.84 -7.77 -5.75
N ARG A 70 0.24 -8.86 -5.31
CA ARG A 70 -0.82 -8.83 -4.29
C ARG A 70 -0.22 -8.32 -2.98
N ILE A 71 -0.95 -7.47 -2.28
CA ILE A 71 -0.55 -6.99 -0.95
C ILE A 71 -1.56 -7.51 0.07
N TYR A 72 -1.06 -8.19 1.08
CA TYR A 72 -1.83 -8.78 2.17
C TYR A 72 -1.57 -8.02 3.46
N PHE A 73 -2.61 -7.79 4.24
CA PHE A 73 -2.55 -7.10 5.53
C PHE A 73 -2.99 -8.06 6.61
N GLN A 74 -2.12 -8.29 7.58
CA GLN A 74 -2.33 -9.24 8.67
C GLN A 74 -2.35 -8.51 10.00
N GLN A 75 -3.38 -8.74 10.80
CA GLN A 75 -3.48 -8.13 12.12
C GLN A 75 -2.42 -8.67 13.06
N MET A 76 -1.71 -7.75 13.71
CA MET A 76 -0.69 -8.04 14.71
C MET A 76 -0.83 -7.10 15.89
N ASP A 77 -0.66 -7.63 17.09
CA ASP A 77 -0.71 -6.83 18.32
C ASP A 77 0.63 -6.17 18.65
N THR A 78 1.71 -6.61 18.00
CA THR A 78 3.04 -6.06 18.22
C THR A 78 3.16 -4.67 17.59
N PRO A 79 3.50 -3.63 18.37
CA PRO A 79 3.68 -2.30 17.82
C PRO A 79 4.93 -2.22 16.94
N LYS A 80 4.92 -1.27 15.99
CA LYS A 80 6.09 -0.98 15.16
C LYS A 80 7.25 -0.47 16.03
N LEU A 81 8.39 -1.13 15.94
CA LEU A 81 9.61 -0.82 16.70
C LEU A 81 10.68 -0.23 15.77
N GLY A 82 10.71 1.08 15.63
CA GLY A 82 11.73 1.77 14.83
C GLY A 82 11.40 1.82 13.33
N LYS A 83 12.41 2.14 12.51
CA LYS A 83 12.30 2.30 11.06
C LYS A 83 12.05 0.96 10.38
N ASN A 84 11.20 0.96 9.34
CA ASN A 84 11.00 -0.21 8.47
C ASN A 84 12.33 -0.66 7.84
N ARG A 85 12.55 -1.95 7.81
CA ARG A 85 13.71 -2.56 7.11
C ARG A 85 13.42 -2.79 5.64
N LEU A 86 12.15 -2.85 5.26
CA LEU A 86 11.64 -2.89 3.91
C LEU A 86 10.68 -1.72 3.73
N HIS A 87 10.74 -1.02 2.61
CA HIS A 87 9.79 0.02 2.25
C HIS A 87 9.36 -0.09 0.79
N ILE A 88 8.21 0.49 0.48
CA ILE A 88 7.68 0.55 -0.88
C ILE A 88 8.05 1.90 -1.48
N ASP A 89 8.53 1.89 -2.72
CA ASP A 89 8.75 3.10 -3.51
C ASP A 89 7.67 3.21 -4.59
N MET A 90 6.93 4.31 -4.56
CA MET A 90 5.95 4.66 -5.58
C MET A 90 6.65 5.45 -6.67
N ASN A 91 6.93 4.80 -7.79
CA ASN A 91 7.59 5.42 -8.94
C ASN A 91 6.55 6.05 -9.86
N LEU A 92 6.54 7.38 -9.95
CA LEU A 92 5.54 8.14 -10.73
C LEU A 92 5.96 8.39 -12.17
N SER A 93 7.26 8.31 -12.47
CA SER A 93 7.79 8.57 -13.80
C SER A 93 8.64 7.40 -14.30
N GLU A 94 8.53 7.11 -15.58
CA GLU A 94 9.39 6.16 -16.27
C GLU A 94 10.79 6.77 -16.48
N GLY A 95 11.61 6.80 -15.42
CA GLY A 95 13.03 7.10 -15.51
C GLY A 95 13.39 8.57 -15.80
N SER A 96 14.64 8.80 -16.18
CA SER A 96 15.33 10.09 -16.31
C SER A 96 14.87 11.01 -17.46
N ARG A 97 13.72 10.77 -18.08
CA ARG A 97 13.22 11.54 -19.23
C ARG A 97 12.44 12.79 -18.87
N VAL A 98 12.14 12.98 -17.60
CA VAL A 98 11.37 14.13 -17.13
C VAL A 98 12.32 15.13 -16.48
N ASP A 99 12.16 16.40 -16.84
CA ASP A 99 12.89 17.50 -16.21
C ASP A 99 12.72 17.48 -14.68
N HIS A 100 13.79 17.81 -13.95
CA HIS A 100 13.83 17.76 -12.49
C HIS A 100 12.70 18.57 -11.84
N GLU A 101 12.46 19.80 -12.32
CA GLU A 101 11.38 20.63 -11.80
C GLU A 101 9.99 20.06 -12.10
N ALA A 102 9.80 19.47 -13.27
CA ALA A 102 8.55 18.80 -13.64
C ALA A 102 8.33 17.56 -12.78
N ARG A 103 9.39 16.78 -12.52
CA ARG A 103 9.34 15.63 -11.62
C ARG A 103 8.96 16.05 -10.20
N LYS A 104 9.62 17.07 -9.68
CA LYS A 104 9.34 17.59 -8.35
C LYS A 104 7.88 18.01 -8.20
N LYS A 105 7.32 18.72 -9.16
CA LYS A 105 5.91 19.09 -9.16
C LYS A 105 4.98 17.87 -9.19
N GLN A 106 5.33 16.86 -9.97
CA GLN A 106 4.55 15.62 -10.04
C GLN A 106 4.56 14.88 -8.70
N VAL A 107 5.72 14.72 -8.09
CA VAL A 107 5.88 14.09 -6.77
C VAL A 107 5.13 14.89 -5.71
N ASP A 108 5.31 16.21 -5.65
CA ASP A 108 4.65 17.05 -4.65
C ASP A 108 3.11 16.98 -4.77
N SER A 109 2.57 16.99 -6.00
CA SER A 109 1.14 16.84 -6.25
C SER A 109 0.62 15.49 -5.77
N GLU A 110 1.36 14.42 -6.00
CA GLU A 110 0.99 13.08 -5.53
C GLU A 110 1.10 12.96 -4.02
N VAL A 111 2.12 13.56 -3.42
CA VAL A 111 2.25 13.66 -1.95
C VAL A 111 1.03 14.33 -1.34
N ASP A 112 0.57 15.46 -1.89
CA ASP A 112 -0.62 16.16 -1.41
C ASP A 112 -1.86 15.25 -1.48
N ARG A 113 -2.03 14.53 -2.58
CA ARG A 113 -3.12 13.54 -2.74
C ARG A 113 -3.06 12.47 -1.65
N ILE A 114 -1.88 11.87 -1.44
CA ILE A 114 -1.69 10.79 -0.48
C ILE A 114 -1.86 11.27 0.97
N VAL A 115 -1.43 12.49 1.27
CA VAL A 115 -1.71 13.13 2.58
C VAL A 115 -3.21 13.26 2.82
N SER A 116 -3.99 13.61 1.79
CA SER A 116 -5.46 13.68 1.92
C SER A 116 -6.11 12.33 2.24
N LEU A 117 -5.42 11.21 1.95
CA LEU A 117 -5.87 9.84 2.27
C LEU A 117 -5.49 9.40 3.70
N GLY A 118 -4.70 10.19 4.42
CA GLY A 118 -4.34 9.90 5.81
C GLY A 118 -2.86 9.64 6.07
N ALA A 119 -2.01 9.73 5.06
CA ALA A 119 -0.56 9.66 5.24
C ALA A 119 0.02 10.97 5.79
N ARG A 120 1.26 10.92 6.22
CA ARG A 120 2.01 12.10 6.66
C ARG A 120 3.33 12.19 5.89
N LYS A 121 3.72 13.40 5.52
CA LYS A 121 5.07 13.66 4.99
C LYS A 121 6.05 13.63 6.17
N ASP A 122 7.15 12.87 6.01
CA ASP A 122 8.24 12.83 6.97
C ASP A 122 9.32 13.81 6.57
N HIS A 123 9.98 13.58 5.47
CA HIS A 123 10.99 14.50 4.92
C HIS A 123 11.18 14.30 3.42
N GLU A 124 11.85 15.23 2.79
CA GLU A 124 12.21 15.17 1.38
C GLU A 124 13.72 15.00 1.19
N LEU A 125 14.12 14.33 0.12
CA LEU A 125 15.48 14.21 -0.35
C LEU A 125 15.56 14.77 -1.75
N ASP A 126 16.44 15.76 -1.94
CA ASP A 126 16.69 16.40 -3.24
C ASP A 126 18.21 16.46 -3.44
N GLU A 127 18.75 15.36 -3.92
CA GLU A 127 20.19 15.18 -4.07
C GLU A 127 20.54 14.54 -5.41
N ASN A 128 21.63 15.00 -6.03
CA ASN A 128 22.17 14.43 -7.27
C ASN A 128 21.18 14.39 -8.45
N GLY A 129 20.21 15.31 -8.49
CA GLY A 129 19.18 15.35 -9.53
C GLY A 129 18.03 14.38 -9.30
N GLU A 130 18.02 13.69 -8.18
CA GLU A 130 16.92 12.83 -7.75
C GLU A 130 16.10 13.52 -6.66
N TYR A 131 14.80 13.44 -6.79
CA TYR A 131 13.85 13.97 -5.80
C TYR A 131 12.90 12.87 -5.34
N CYS A 132 12.81 12.70 -4.05
CA CYS A 132 11.82 11.81 -3.45
C CYS A 132 11.33 12.35 -2.11
N VAL A 133 10.13 11.94 -1.72
CA VAL A 133 9.53 12.29 -0.43
C VAL A 133 9.29 11.02 0.37
N ILE A 134 9.85 10.98 1.59
CA ILE A 134 9.61 9.92 2.53
C ILE A 134 8.29 10.22 3.26
N MET A 135 7.38 9.27 3.22
CA MET A 135 6.05 9.34 3.78
C MET A 135 5.87 8.34 4.91
N LEU A 136 4.91 8.61 5.77
CA LEU A 136 4.43 7.67 6.78
C LEU A 136 2.97 7.31 6.46
N ASP A 137 2.66 6.04 6.39
CA ASP A 137 1.30 5.58 6.23
C ASP A 137 0.47 5.82 7.52
N PRO A 138 -0.85 5.57 7.53
CA PRO A 138 -1.68 5.80 8.71
C PRO A 138 -1.24 5.05 9.98
N GLU A 139 -0.47 3.97 9.84
CA GLU A 139 0.11 3.22 10.97
C GLU A 139 1.60 3.55 11.24
N GLY A 140 2.16 4.54 10.54
CA GLY A 140 3.52 5.03 10.74
C GLY A 140 4.59 4.24 9.98
N ASN A 141 4.24 3.40 9.01
CA ASN A 141 5.20 2.72 8.17
C ASN A 141 5.76 3.66 7.10
N GLU A 142 7.08 3.63 6.92
CA GLU A 142 7.76 4.46 5.93
C GLU A 142 7.56 3.89 4.51
N PHE A 143 7.24 4.78 3.58
CA PHE A 143 7.25 4.52 2.14
C PHE A 143 7.71 5.76 1.40
N CYS A 144 8.04 5.64 0.13
CA CYS A 144 8.63 6.71 -0.68
C CYS A 144 7.77 7.03 -1.89
N VAL A 145 7.72 8.32 -2.25
CA VAL A 145 7.14 8.80 -3.51
C VAL A 145 8.24 9.46 -4.32
N GLN A 146 8.48 8.98 -5.57
CA GLN A 146 9.56 9.45 -6.42
C GLN A 146 9.23 9.41 -7.92
#